data_54e43a6884e99d118de01c39dfa7423d
#
_entry.id   54e43a6884e99d118de01c39dfa7423d
#
_cell.length_a   1.000
_cell.length_b   1.000
_cell.length_c   1.000
_cell.angle_alpha   90.00
_cell.angle_beta   90.00
_cell.angle_gamma   90.00
#
_symmetry.space_group_name_H-M   'P 1'
#
loop_
_entity.id
_entity.type
_entity.pdbx_description
1 polymer ?
#
loop_
_entity_poly.entity_id
_entity_poly.type
_entity_poly.pdbx_seq_one_letter_code
_entity_poly.pdbx_strand_id
1 'polypeptide(L)'
;MHRYFQFTLTGLTASALFIACEQSTTRERSGPSITDPSFTVASGFVSTAVARGSSEAFHIRSTDGFDVEIKSKDATDIAVSNVVVTPGGSSGWHSHPGPVLVVVKTGAITFYRAGKHSGLDGDAENRDNGANGPTCTRTVYPAGSAFVEVPAPGHVMLAKNEGGVEATVTATYFAPPGAALRIDKPWPGGNCPQ
;
A
#
# COMPACT_ATOMS: atom_id res chain seq x y z
N MET A 1 -81.70 1.20 -26.12
CA MET A 1 -80.76 1.40 -27.22
C MET A 1 -79.41 0.85 -26.79
N HIS A 2 -79.11 -0.37 -27.19
CA HIS A 2 -77.83 -1.07 -26.83
C HIS A 2 -76.88 -0.89 -28.01
N ARG A 3 -75.70 -0.34 -27.74
CA ARG A 3 -74.58 -0.30 -28.71
C ARG A 3 -73.55 -1.29 -28.28
N TYR A 4 -73.35 -2.34 -29.06
CA TYR A 4 -72.23 -3.29 -28.92
C TYR A 4 -70.97 -2.67 -29.48
N PHE A 5 -69.94 -2.62 -28.67
CA PHE A 5 -68.57 -2.30 -29.11
C PHE A 5 -67.82 -3.59 -29.39
N GLN A 6 -67.42 -3.79 -30.61
CA GLN A 6 -66.55 -4.88 -31.02
C GLN A 6 -65.10 -4.50 -30.71
N PHE A 7 -64.40 -5.35 -29.93
CA PHE A 7 -62.98 -5.25 -29.75
C PHE A 7 -62.25 -6.13 -30.81
N THR A 8 -61.50 -5.51 -31.68
CA THR A 8 -60.56 -6.18 -32.60
C THR A 8 -59.27 -6.44 -31.87
N LEU A 9 -58.90 -7.72 -31.82
CA LEU A 9 -57.67 -8.21 -31.20
C LEU A 9 -56.56 -8.09 -32.26
N THR A 10 -55.66 -7.11 -32.13
CA THR A 10 -54.44 -7.01 -32.93
C THR A 10 -53.31 -7.69 -32.20
N GLY A 11 -52.77 -8.74 -32.86
CA GLY A 11 -51.66 -9.51 -32.30
C GLY A 11 -50.36 -8.70 -32.22
N LEU A 12 -49.75 -8.68 -31.06
CA LEU A 12 -48.38 -8.21 -30.87
C LEU A 12 -47.43 -9.36 -31.10
N THR A 13 -46.62 -9.27 -32.14
CA THR A 13 -45.44 -10.13 -32.36
C THR A 13 -44.30 -9.66 -31.43
N ALA A 14 -43.96 -10.45 -30.45
CA ALA A 14 -42.79 -10.21 -29.59
C ALA A 14 -41.53 -10.50 -30.36
N SER A 15 -40.79 -9.46 -30.78
CA SER A 15 -39.42 -9.61 -31.28
C SER A 15 -38.49 -9.73 -30.07
N ALA A 16 -37.92 -10.92 -29.87
CA ALA A 16 -36.88 -11.14 -28.88
C ALA A 16 -35.57 -10.49 -29.35
N LEU A 17 -35.18 -9.39 -28.74
CA LEU A 17 -33.83 -8.85 -28.87
C LEU A 17 -32.90 -9.74 -28.03
N PHE A 18 -32.06 -10.51 -28.70
CA PHE A 18 -30.90 -11.12 -28.07
C PHE A 18 -29.86 -10.02 -27.83
N ILE A 19 -29.77 -9.55 -26.58
CA ILE A 19 -28.63 -8.75 -26.15
C ILE A 19 -27.48 -9.72 -25.99
N ALA A 20 -26.56 -9.73 -26.95
CA ALA A 20 -25.26 -10.39 -26.81
C ALA A 20 -24.51 -9.65 -25.70
N CYS A 21 -24.37 -10.32 -24.56
CA CYS A 21 -23.48 -9.88 -23.49
C CYS A 21 -22.06 -10.05 -24.00
N GLU A 22 -21.48 -8.97 -24.50
CA GLU A 22 -20.07 -8.90 -24.87
C GLU A 22 -19.27 -9.01 -23.59
N GLN A 23 -18.73 -10.20 -23.32
CA GLN A 23 -17.77 -10.41 -22.24
C GLN A 23 -16.53 -9.59 -22.58
N SER A 24 -16.44 -8.40 -21.99
CA SER A 24 -15.18 -7.68 -21.89
C SER A 24 -14.20 -8.58 -21.15
N THR A 25 -13.35 -9.25 -21.92
CA THR A 25 -12.14 -9.87 -21.38
C THR A 25 -11.28 -8.74 -20.85
N THR A 26 -11.44 -8.42 -19.57
CA THR A 26 -10.45 -7.66 -18.83
C THR A 26 -9.15 -8.43 -18.96
N ARG A 27 -8.27 -7.91 -19.80
CA ARG A 27 -6.89 -8.35 -19.90
C ARG A 27 -6.29 -8.08 -18.52
N GLU A 28 -6.25 -9.11 -17.67
CA GLU A 28 -5.48 -9.07 -16.44
C GLU A 28 -4.09 -8.60 -16.82
N ARG A 29 -3.76 -7.41 -16.35
CA ARG A 29 -2.39 -6.93 -16.40
C ARG A 29 -1.62 -7.89 -15.52
N SER A 30 -0.89 -8.80 -16.15
CA SER A 30 0.02 -9.70 -15.46
C SER A 30 0.95 -8.83 -14.63
N GLY A 31 0.67 -8.72 -13.33
CA GLY A 31 1.63 -8.21 -12.37
C GLY A 31 2.88 -9.10 -12.43
N PRO A 32 4.02 -8.61 -11.96
CA PRO A 32 5.22 -9.41 -11.92
C PRO A 32 4.91 -10.76 -11.27
N SER A 33 5.31 -11.84 -11.93
CA SER A 33 5.11 -13.18 -11.41
C SER A 33 5.85 -13.30 -10.08
N ILE A 34 5.16 -13.74 -9.03
CA ILE A 34 5.75 -14.04 -7.72
C ILE A 34 6.83 -15.15 -7.79
N THR A 35 7.02 -15.75 -8.96
CA THR A 35 8.06 -16.75 -9.24
C THR A 35 9.36 -16.13 -9.76
N ASP A 36 9.40 -14.80 -9.99
CA ASP A 36 10.65 -14.10 -10.34
C ASP A 36 11.57 -14.10 -9.11
N PRO A 37 12.76 -14.74 -9.19
CA PRO A 37 13.67 -14.84 -8.05
C PRO A 37 14.22 -13.49 -7.56
N SER A 38 14.00 -12.41 -8.31
CA SER A 38 14.34 -11.05 -7.87
C SER A 38 13.37 -10.50 -6.83
N PHE A 39 12.16 -11.09 -6.70
CA PHE A 39 11.18 -10.66 -5.70
C PHE A 39 11.33 -11.45 -4.40
N THR A 40 11.45 -10.74 -3.28
CA THR A 40 11.42 -11.35 -1.96
C THR A 40 9.98 -11.43 -1.47
N VAL A 41 9.51 -12.65 -1.23
CA VAL A 41 8.14 -12.88 -0.73
C VAL A 41 8.07 -12.56 0.76
N ALA A 42 6.95 -11.96 1.18
CA ALA A 42 6.67 -11.78 2.60
C ALA A 42 6.60 -13.15 3.30
N SER A 43 7.23 -13.27 4.46
CA SER A 43 7.33 -14.51 5.24
C SER A 43 7.17 -14.20 6.71
N GLY A 44 6.30 -14.92 7.42
CA GLY A 44 6.02 -14.65 8.84
C GLY A 44 5.50 -13.21 9.09
N PHE A 45 4.87 -12.60 8.10
CA PHE A 45 4.37 -11.23 8.11
C PHE A 45 2.88 -11.25 7.73
N VAL A 46 2.02 -10.90 8.68
CA VAL A 46 0.57 -10.90 8.49
C VAL A 46 0.02 -9.49 8.71
N SER A 47 -0.58 -8.92 7.68
CA SER A 47 -1.28 -7.62 7.76
C SER A 47 -2.78 -7.85 7.73
N THR A 48 -3.47 -7.36 8.76
CA THR A 48 -4.92 -7.44 8.89
C THR A 48 -5.50 -6.04 8.82
N ALA A 49 -6.37 -5.81 7.84
CA ALA A 49 -7.07 -4.53 7.69
C ALA A 49 -8.00 -4.29 8.89
N VAL A 50 -7.94 -3.10 9.45
CA VAL A 50 -8.85 -2.63 10.52
C VAL A 50 -9.96 -1.79 9.92
N ALA A 51 -9.61 -0.79 9.12
CA ALA A 51 -10.54 0.13 8.48
C ALA A 51 -9.90 0.79 7.26
N ARG A 52 -10.74 1.25 6.33
CA ARG A 52 -10.37 2.12 5.22
C ARG A 52 -11.52 3.08 4.94
N GLY A 53 -11.23 4.35 4.77
CA GLY A 53 -12.19 5.39 4.42
C GLY A 53 -11.56 6.43 3.51
N SER A 54 -12.37 7.10 2.70
CA SER A 54 -11.95 8.17 1.80
C SER A 54 -12.23 9.52 2.42
N SER A 55 -11.31 10.46 2.24
CA SER A 55 -11.42 11.87 2.58
C SER A 55 -11.27 12.71 1.32
N GLU A 56 -11.97 13.82 1.24
CA GLU A 56 -11.64 14.86 0.27
C GLU A 56 -10.22 15.41 0.52
N ALA A 57 -9.71 16.21 -0.42
CA ALA A 57 -8.46 16.93 -0.21
C ALA A 57 -8.49 17.74 1.09
N PHE A 58 -7.43 17.70 1.86
CA PHE A 58 -7.36 18.40 3.14
C PHE A 58 -6.01 19.06 3.38
N HIS A 59 -6.03 20.11 4.20
CA HIS A 59 -4.84 20.76 4.71
C HIS A 59 -5.06 21.09 6.20
N ILE A 60 -4.32 20.41 7.05
CA ILE A 60 -4.38 20.58 8.50
C ILE A 60 -3.06 21.17 8.96
N ARG A 61 -3.12 22.24 9.72
CA ARG A 61 -1.98 22.82 10.40
C ARG A 61 -2.33 23.10 11.87
N SER A 62 -1.51 22.61 12.78
CA SER A 62 -1.56 22.95 14.19
C SER A 62 -0.32 23.74 14.58
N THR A 63 -0.51 24.89 15.21
CA THR A 63 0.57 25.77 15.62
C THR A 63 0.54 26.06 17.12
N ASP A 64 -0.34 25.40 17.87
CA ASP A 64 -0.61 25.63 19.28
C ASP A 64 0.37 24.83 20.15
N GLY A 65 1.64 25.25 20.15
CA GLY A 65 2.72 24.61 20.90
C GLY A 65 3.37 23.41 20.21
N PHE A 66 2.76 22.91 19.14
CA PHE A 66 3.31 21.81 18.33
C PHE A 66 2.99 22.06 16.86
N ASP A 67 4.01 22.43 16.07
CA ASP A 67 3.84 22.76 14.66
C ASP A 67 3.84 21.49 13.81
N VAL A 68 2.65 21.11 13.36
CA VAL A 68 2.44 19.97 12.47
C VAL A 68 1.60 20.40 11.28
N GLU A 69 2.04 20.03 10.10
CA GLU A 69 1.31 20.22 8.86
C GLU A 69 1.12 18.88 8.13
N ILE A 70 -0.13 18.57 7.80
CA ILE A 70 -0.49 17.41 6.97
C ILE A 70 -1.35 17.92 5.81
N LYS A 71 -0.95 17.62 4.59
CA LYS A 71 -1.64 18.10 3.40
C LYS A 71 -1.82 16.99 2.37
N SER A 72 -3.06 16.77 1.96
CA SER A 72 -3.42 16.04 0.74
C SER A 72 -3.89 17.02 -0.31
N LYS A 73 -3.40 16.91 -1.55
CA LYS A 73 -3.82 17.77 -2.68
C LYS A 73 -5.08 17.24 -3.36
N ASP A 74 -5.32 15.95 -3.25
CA ASP A 74 -6.42 15.24 -3.89
C ASP A 74 -7.15 14.38 -2.85
N ALA A 75 -8.31 13.83 -3.24
CA ALA A 75 -9.01 12.85 -2.44
C ALA A 75 -8.07 11.71 -2.05
N THR A 76 -8.14 11.27 -0.80
CA THR A 76 -7.17 10.36 -0.22
C THR A 76 -7.87 9.29 0.61
N ASP A 77 -7.54 8.04 0.38
CA ASP A 77 -7.92 6.97 1.29
C ASP A 77 -6.97 6.94 2.49
N ILE A 78 -7.57 6.86 3.66
CA ILE A 78 -6.87 6.59 4.92
C ILE A 78 -7.23 5.17 5.32
N ALA A 79 -6.21 4.31 5.43
CA ALA A 79 -6.41 2.92 5.81
C ALA A 79 -5.56 2.58 7.03
N VAL A 80 -6.09 1.74 7.90
CA VAL A 80 -5.41 1.28 9.12
C VAL A 80 -5.31 -0.24 9.07
N SER A 81 -4.14 -0.78 9.38
CA SER A 81 -3.90 -2.21 9.53
C SER A 81 -3.14 -2.51 10.81
N ASN A 82 -3.42 -3.66 11.40
CA ASN A 82 -2.55 -4.29 12.38
C ASN A 82 -1.65 -5.30 11.67
N VAL A 83 -0.38 -5.28 11.99
CA VAL A 83 0.61 -6.18 11.41
C VAL A 83 1.28 -6.98 12.52
N VAL A 84 1.42 -8.28 12.27
CA VAL A 84 2.12 -9.22 13.14
C VAL A 84 3.31 -9.77 12.35
N VAL A 85 4.50 -9.74 12.97
CA VAL A 85 5.74 -10.23 12.37
C VAL A 85 6.40 -11.20 13.33
N THR A 86 6.40 -12.49 12.98
CA THR A 86 7.04 -13.53 13.80
C THR A 86 8.56 -13.36 13.81
N PRO A 87 9.30 -13.94 14.77
CA PRO A 87 10.76 -13.95 14.73
C PRO A 87 11.30 -14.44 13.39
N GLY A 88 12.22 -13.71 12.79
CA GLY A 88 12.73 -13.96 11.44
C GLY A 88 11.81 -13.56 10.30
N GLY A 89 10.59 -13.13 10.60
CA GLY A 89 9.60 -12.70 9.59
C GLY A 89 10.01 -11.43 8.85
N SER A 90 9.55 -11.30 7.62
CA SER A 90 9.91 -10.23 6.68
C SER A 90 8.71 -9.82 5.85
N SER A 91 8.58 -8.52 5.60
CA SER A 91 7.59 -8.01 4.66
C SER A 91 7.91 -8.34 3.19
N GLY A 92 9.13 -8.74 2.86
CA GLY A 92 9.65 -8.66 1.49
C GLY A 92 9.84 -7.20 1.05
N TRP A 93 10.64 -6.98 0.00
CA TRP A 93 10.88 -5.66 -0.57
C TRP A 93 9.62 -5.10 -1.24
N HIS A 94 9.27 -3.88 -0.90
CA HIS A 94 8.05 -3.24 -1.39
C HIS A 94 8.16 -1.71 -1.36
N SER A 95 7.13 -1.06 -1.88
CA SER A 95 6.85 0.37 -1.75
C SER A 95 5.37 0.60 -1.49
N HIS A 96 4.99 1.85 -1.26
CA HIS A 96 3.61 2.29 -1.05
C HIS A 96 3.24 3.40 -2.03
N PRO A 97 1.95 3.58 -2.39
CA PRO A 97 1.51 4.68 -3.24
C PRO A 97 1.51 6.04 -2.53
N GLY A 98 1.56 6.06 -1.21
CA GLY A 98 1.60 7.25 -0.35
C GLY A 98 2.30 6.94 0.98
N PRO A 99 2.47 7.93 1.87
CA PRO A 99 3.16 7.76 3.14
C PRO A 99 2.43 6.80 4.07
N VAL A 100 3.20 6.11 4.91
CA VAL A 100 2.67 5.21 5.95
C VAL A 100 3.24 5.63 7.30
N LEU A 101 2.37 5.86 8.26
CA LEU A 101 2.73 6.11 9.66
C LEU A 101 2.68 4.77 10.41
N VAL A 102 3.79 4.37 11.01
CA VAL A 102 3.92 3.09 11.71
C VAL A 102 4.21 3.33 13.18
N VAL A 103 3.49 2.61 14.05
CA VAL A 103 3.73 2.59 15.49
C VAL A 103 4.02 1.15 15.91
N VAL A 104 5.16 0.91 16.54
CA VAL A 104 5.55 -0.41 17.07
C VAL A 104 4.90 -0.60 18.45
N LYS A 105 4.04 -1.62 18.57
CA LYS A 105 3.29 -1.93 19.80
C LYS A 105 4.05 -2.87 20.71
N THR A 106 4.62 -3.94 20.14
CA THR A 106 5.38 -4.96 20.86
C THR A 106 6.59 -5.41 20.05
N GLY A 107 7.61 -5.95 20.70
CA GLY A 107 8.82 -6.43 20.04
C GLY A 107 9.65 -5.30 19.44
N ALA A 108 10.27 -5.57 18.31
CA ALA A 108 11.04 -4.58 17.54
C ALA A 108 10.95 -4.90 16.04
N ILE A 109 10.96 -3.86 15.23
CA ILE A 109 11.07 -3.94 13.77
C ILE A 109 12.40 -3.37 13.34
N THR A 110 13.16 -4.15 12.57
CA THR A 110 14.30 -3.66 11.81
C THR A 110 13.78 -3.23 10.44
N PHE A 111 13.98 -1.96 10.14
CA PHE A 111 13.53 -1.35 8.91
C PHE A 111 14.71 -1.04 8.00
N TYR A 112 14.67 -1.55 6.78
CA TYR A 112 15.66 -1.34 5.74
C TYR A 112 15.07 -0.45 4.65
N ARG A 113 15.86 0.52 4.21
CA ARG A 113 15.53 1.40 3.08
C ARG A 113 16.64 1.33 2.06
N ALA A 114 16.27 1.14 0.79
CA ALA A 114 17.19 1.24 -0.34
C ALA A 114 16.74 2.40 -1.24
N GLY A 115 17.71 3.10 -1.82
CA GLY A 115 17.47 4.22 -2.71
C GLY A 115 18.11 5.52 -2.21
N LYS A 116 17.99 6.57 -3.01
CA LYS A 116 18.53 7.88 -2.67
C LYS A 116 17.58 8.59 -1.71
N HIS A 117 18.00 8.81 -0.48
CA HIS A 117 17.23 9.60 0.47
C HIS A 117 17.27 11.09 0.09
N SER A 118 16.12 11.70 -0.10
CA SER A 118 15.97 13.14 -0.24
C SER A 118 15.63 13.77 1.11
N GLY A 119 16.53 13.69 2.09
CA GLY A 119 16.58 14.56 3.27
C GLY A 119 15.34 14.86 4.12
N LEU A 120 14.21 14.16 3.93
CA LEU A 120 12.97 14.44 4.66
C LEU A 120 12.86 13.73 6.02
N ASP A 121 13.73 12.79 6.28
CA ASP A 121 13.72 11.95 7.48
C ASP A 121 14.93 12.17 8.39
N GLY A 122 15.66 13.28 8.22
CA GLY A 122 16.81 13.63 9.07
C GLY A 122 18.08 12.81 8.81
N ASP A 123 18.02 11.80 7.96
CA ASP A 123 19.16 10.95 7.60
C ASP A 123 19.93 11.60 6.43
N ALA A 124 20.75 12.61 6.77
CA ALA A 124 21.49 13.44 5.80
C ALA A 124 22.58 12.69 5.03
N GLU A 125 22.77 11.41 5.21
CA GLU A 125 23.98 10.72 4.75
C GLU A 125 23.75 9.35 4.09
N ASN A 126 23.09 9.31 2.94
CA ASN A 126 23.40 8.25 2.01
C ASN A 126 23.46 8.77 0.56
N ARG A 127 24.54 9.47 0.26
CA ARG A 127 24.87 9.95 -1.11
C ARG A 127 25.73 8.91 -1.83
N ASP A 128 25.39 7.65 -1.75
CA ASP A 128 26.15 6.65 -2.50
C ASP A 128 25.76 6.68 -3.97
N ASN A 129 26.56 7.42 -4.73
CA ASN A 129 26.66 7.32 -6.18
C ASN A 129 27.70 6.22 -6.58
N GLY A 130 27.95 5.27 -5.69
CA GLY A 130 29.00 4.29 -5.84
C GLY A 130 28.72 3.21 -6.87
N ALA A 131 29.78 2.74 -7.52
CA ALA A 131 29.79 1.63 -8.48
C ALA A 131 29.35 0.26 -7.90
N ASN A 132 28.96 0.20 -6.62
CA ASN A 132 28.68 -1.04 -5.87
C ASN A 132 27.18 -1.34 -5.68
N GLY A 133 26.30 -0.64 -6.38
CA GLY A 133 24.85 -0.82 -6.25
C GLY A 133 24.22 0.03 -5.12
N PRO A 134 22.91 -0.10 -4.90
CA PRO A 134 22.21 0.68 -3.89
C PRO A 134 22.67 0.29 -2.47
N THR A 135 22.82 1.32 -1.63
CA THR A 135 23.12 1.14 -0.21
C THR A 135 21.82 1.09 0.58
N CYS A 136 21.72 0.12 1.49
CA CYS A 136 20.62 0.05 2.43
C CYS A 136 20.99 0.70 3.76
N THR A 137 20.11 1.59 4.23
CA THR A 137 20.12 2.00 5.63
C THR A 137 19.34 0.98 6.46
N ARG A 138 19.79 0.75 7.69
CA ARG A 138 19.19 -0.16 8.67
C ARG A 138 18.89 0.60 9.95
N THR A 139 17.63 0.60 10.37
CA THR A 139 17.20 1.23 11.63
C THR A 139 16.33 0.25 12.42
N VAL A 140 16.55 0.15 13.72
CA VAL A 140 15.77 -0.71 14.63
C VAL A 140 14.80 0.17 15.40
N TYR A 141 13.52 -0.16 15.36
CA TYR A 141 12.44 0.50 16.07
C TYR A 141 11.87 -0.45 17.13
N PRO A 142 12.17 -0.24 18.43
CA PRO A 142 11.61 -1.02 19.53
C PRO A 142 10.14 -0.62 19.80
N ALA A 143 9.48 -1.39 20.65
CA ALA A 143 8.13 -1.06 21.13
C ALA A 143 8.08 0.36 21.70
N GLY A 144 7.00 1.09 21.39
CA GLY A 144 6.82 2.50 21.71
C GLY A 144 7.43 3.47 20.69
N SER A 145 8.19 2.99 19.71
CA SER A 145 8.69 3.82 18.61
C SER A 145 7.64 4.03 17.54
N ALA A 146 7.78 5.14 16.81
CA ALA A 146 7.05 5.40 15.58
C ALA A 146 8.02 5.81 14.47
N PHE A 147 7.66 5.53 13.22
CA PHE A 147 8.40 5.96 12.05
C PHE A 147 7.48 6.18 10.86
N VAL A 148 8.00 6.85 9.84
CA VAL A 148 7.27 7.12 8.61
C VAL A 148 7.95 6.41 7.44
N GLU A 149 7.16 5.68 6.67
CA GLU A 149 7.57 5.15 5.38
C GLU A 149 7.22 6.19 4.31
N VAL A 150 8.26 6.78 3.73
CA VAL A 150 8.10 7.82 2.72
C VAL A 150 8.24 7.19 1.33
N PRO A 151 7.16 7.15 0.55
CA PRO A 151 7.27 6.73 -0.85
C PRO A 151 7.98 7.82 -1.65
N ALA A 152 9.02 7.42 -2.36
CA ALA A 152 9.66 8.30 -3.34
C ALA A 152 10.10 7.46 -4.54
N PRO A 153 10.25 8.07 -5.73
CA PRO A 153 10.74 7.35 -6.91
C PRO A 153 12.06 6.65 -6.61
N GLY A 154 12.10 5.32 -6.80
CA GLY A 154 13.27 4.50 -6.54
C GLY A 154 13.47 4.09 -5.07
N HIS A 155 12.65 4.53 -4.14
CA HIS A 155 12.68 4.05 -2.76
C HIS A 155 11.95 2.72 -2.65
N VAL A 156 12.63 1.75 -2.08
CA VAL A 156 12.06 0.46 -1.70
C VAL A 156 12.45 0.15 -0.27
N MET A 157 11.58 -0.56 0.42
CA MET A 157 11.70 -0.80 1.84
C MET A 157 11.42 -2.25 2.20
N LEU A 158 11.97 -2.67 3.34
CA LEU A 158 11.80 -3.98 3.93
C LEU A 158 11.66 -3.83 5.44
N ALA A 159 10.56 -4.33 6.00
CA ALA A 159 10.39 -4.48 7.44
C ALA A 159 10.68 -5.92 7.84
N LYS A 160 11.53 -6.13 8.85
CA LYS A 160 11.94 -7.46 9.31
C LYS A 160 11.94 -7.53 10.83
N ASN A 161 11.52 -8.65 11.39
CA ASN A 161 11.69 -8.94 12.80
C ASN A 161 12.97 -9.76 12.98
N GLU A 162 14.05 -9.10 13.36
CA GLU A 162 15.35 -9.72 13.67
C GLU A 162 15.50 -10.10 15.16
N GLY A 163 14.45 -9.85 15.94
CA GLY A 163 14.39 -10.21 17.35
C GLY A 163 13.93 -11.66 17.59
N GLY A 164 13.99 -12.07 18.84
CA GLY A 164 13.57 -13.42 19.28
C GLY A 164 12.09 -13.52 19.71
N VAL A 165 11.35 -12.41 19.69
CA VAL A 165 9.95 -12.37 20.07
C VAL A 165 9.09 -11.77 18.94
N GLU A 166 7.82 -12.09 18.93
CA GLU A 166 6.88 -11.53 17.97
C GLU A 166 6.81 -9.99 18.08
N ALA A 167 6.82 -9.32 16.94
CA ALA A 167 6.60 -7.89 16.87
C ALA A 167 5.22 -7.58 16.31
N THR A 168 4.53 -6.61 16.89
CA THR A 168 3.25 -6.11 16.39
C THR A 168 3.31 -4.61 16.15
N VAL A 169 2.76 -4.17 15.03
CA VAL A 169 2.68 -2.75 14.68
C VAL A 169 1.28 -2.37 14.23
N THR A 170 0.96 -1.09 14.33
CA THR A 170 -0.18 -0.49 13.64
C THR A 170 0.37 0.43 12.55
N ALA A 171 -0.14 0.27 11.34
CA ALA A 171 0.23 1.06 10.18
C ALA A 171 -0.98 1.86 9.68
N THR A 172 -0.79 3.17 9.48
CA THR A 172 -1.78 4.07 8.88
C THR A 172 -1.27 4.54 7.53
N TYR A 173 -2.00 4.21 6.49
CA TYR A 173 -1.67 4.47 5.09
C TYR A 173 -2.45 5.68 4.58
N PHE A 174 -1.79 6.50 3.77
CA PHE A 174 -2.42 7.51 2.92
C PHE A 174 -2.20 7.08 1.47
N ALA A 175 -3.28 6.91 0.71
CA ALA A 175 -3.19 6.37 -0.65
C ALA A 175 -4.21 7.04 -1.57
N PRO A 176 -3.99 7.04 -2.90
CA PRO A 176 -5.05 7.41 -3.83
C PRO A 176 -6.29 6.53 -3.65
N PRO A 177 -7.50 7.05 -3.85
CA PRO A 177 -8.74 6.29 -3.68
C PRO A 177 -8.72 4.97 -4.45
N GLY A 178 -9.02 3.87 -3.76
CA GLY A 178 -9.06 2.52 -4.34
C GLY A 178 -7.70 1.89 -4.65
N ALA A 179 -6.58 2.59 -4.47
CA ALA A 179 -5.27 2.04 -4.77
C ALA A 179 -4.88 0.88 -3.84
N ALA A 180 -4.08 -0.06 -4.34
CA ALA A 180 -3.42 -1.05 -3.51
C ALA A 180 -2.48 -0.35 -2.53
N LEU A 181 -2.52 -0.75 -1.25
CA LEU A 181 -1.70 -0.12 -0.21
C LEU A 181 -0.23 -0.54 -0.27
N ARG A 182 0.08 -1.61 -1.00
CA ARG A 182 1.41 -2.18 -1.15
C ARG A 182 1.72 -2.44 -2.62
N ILE A 183 2.96 -2.22 -3.02
CA ILE A 183 3.50 -2.48 -4.35
C ILE A 183 4.78 -3.29 -4.18
N ASP A 184 4.74 -4.57 -4.51
CA ASP A 184 5.92 -5.44 -4.41
C ASP A 184 7.03 -4.97 -5.33
N LYS A 185 8.26 -5.07 -4.86
CA LYS A 185 9.47 -4.63 -5.56
C LYS A 185 10.52 -5.74 -5.57
N PRO A 186 11.35 -5.82 -6.61
CA PRO A 186 12.47 -6.72 -6.61
C PRO A 186 13.49 -6.32 -5.53
N TRP A 187 14.29 -7.28 -5.12
CA TRP A 187 15.45 -7.03 -4.26
C TRP A 187 16.35 -5.96 -4.91
N PRO A 188 16.70 -4.89 -4.19
CA PRO A 188 17.44 -3.78 -4.78
C PRO A 188 18.93 -4.07 -5.03
N GLY A 189 19.47 -5.18 -4.51
CA GLY A 189 20.89 -5.50 -4.64
C GLY A 189 21.78 -4.84 -3.58
N GLY A 190 23.07 -4.78 -3.85
CA GLY A 190 24.06 -4.15 -2.97
C GLY A 190 24.20 -4.84 -1.61
N ASN A 191 24.29 -4.06 -0.54
CA ASN A 191 24.34 -4.55 0.84
C ASN A 191 22.95 -4.75 1.48
N CYS A 192 21.90 -4.70 0.67
CA CYS A 192 20.54 -4.92 1.15
C CYS A 192 20.30 -6.39 1.48
N PRO A 193 19.59 -6.74 2.58
CA PRO A 193 19.28 -8.13 2.90
C PRO A 193 18.29 -8.73 1.88
N GLN A 194 18.41 -10.04 1.65
CA GLN A 194 17.46 -10.85 0.91
C GLN A 194 16.40 -11.42 1.82
#